data_f43bace152f1fde2239e9fdebde2edaa
#
_entry.id   f43bace152f1fde2239e9fdebde2edaa
#
_cell.length_a   1.000
_cell.length_b   1.000
_cell.length_c   1.000
_cell.angle_alpha   90.00
_cell.angle_beta   90.00
_cell.angle_gamma   90.00
#
_symmetry.space_group_name_H-M   'P 1'
#
loop_
_entity.id
_entity.type
_entity.pdbx_description
1 polymer ?
#
loop_
_entity_poly.entity_id
_entity_poly.type
_entity_poly.pdbx_seq_one_letter_code
_entity_poly.pdbx_strand_id
1 'polypeptide(L)'
;MVKKYGIEILGYESCNMKRRKFIKDTSFLIGGLSLPFVGSSFLSGCSNQPAFKISLAEWSLHRALRSKSIDHLDFISLTKTEFGLDAVEYVNSFFFDKAKDQKYLNEMKTRANDYGVKSLLIMCDNEGNLGDPDSNKRNQSVENHYKWAEAAKFLDCHSIRVNARSDDSLPYQEQLDLAAEGLTKLVEFCNGMNINTIVENHGGLSSNGAWLSSLMKKINHPRAGTLPDFGNFLIKNEDWYDRYKGVKELMPFAKAVSAKSHEFDANGNEVRTDYYKMMKIVLDAGYNGYVGIEYEGNRHSEYDGIHLTSKLLKKINNQNS
;
A
#
# COMPACT_ATOMS: atom_id res chain seq x y z
N MET A 1 7.00 35.37 -57.25
CA MET A 1 7.96 36.18 -56.45
C MET A 1 8.03 35.52 -55.05
N VAL A 2 9.14 34.84 -54.80
CA VAL A 2 9.36 33.93 -53.66
C VAL A 2 10.11 34.69 -52.58
N LYS A 3 9.70 34.64 -51.33
CA LYS A 3 10.58 34.95 -50.18
C LYS A 3 10.65 33.77 -49.23
N LYS A 4 11.84 33.18 -49.15
CA LYS A 4 12.30 32.23 -48.14
C LYS A 4 12.56 32.97 -46.83
N TYR A 5 12.15 32.43 -45.71
CA TYR A 5 12.73 32.72 -44.40
C TYR A 5 13.30 31.43 -43.80
N GLY A 6 14.62 31.44 -43.59
CA GLY A 6 15.34 30.42 -42.90
C GLY A 6 15.17 30.56 -41.40
N ILE A 7 15.06 29.44 -40.71
CA ILE A 7 15.15 29.36 -39.25
C ILE A 7 16.42 28.55 -38.95
N GLU A 8 17.38 29.20 -38.29
CA GLU A 8 18.58 28.59 -37.73
C GLU A 8 18.22 27.68 -36.55
N ILE A 9 18.70 26.43 -36.61
CA ILE A 9 18.63 25.48 -35.51
C ILE A 9 19.90 25.69 -34.68
N LEU A 10 19.77 26.23 -33.48
CA LEU A 10 20.82 26.26 -32.47
C LEU A 10 20.97 24.84 -31.86
N GLY A 11 22.15 24.29 -32.00
CA GLY A 11 22.53 22.99 -31.51
C GLY A 11 22.56 22.92 -29.96
N TYR A 12 21.97 21.89 -29.41
CA TYR A 12 22.13 21.50 -28.00
C TYR A 12 23.38 20.61 -27.89
N GLU A 13 24.45 21.18 -27.35
CA GLU A 13 25.60 20.38 -26.92
C GLU A 13 25.29 19.60 -25.64
N SER A 14 25.46 18.29 -25.70
CA SER A 14 25.31 17.38 -24.56
C SER A 14 26.51 17.52 -23.62
N CYS A 15 26.28 17.97 -22.40
CA CYS A 15 27.29 17.98 -21.34
C CYS A 15 27.43 16.58 -20.72
N ASN A 16 28.30 15.75 -21.27
CA ASN A 16 28.73 14.47 -20.71
C ASN A 16 29.90 14.69 -19.76
N MET A 17 29.65 14.92 -18.47
CA MET A 17 30.70 15.03 -17.46
C MET A 17 31.07 13.65 -16.91
N LYS A 18 32.28 13.18 -17.26
CA LYS A 18 32.87 11.90 -16.85
C LYS A 18 33.19 11.91 -15.35
N ARG A 19 32.45 11.13 -14.57
CA ARG A 19 32.66 10.88 -13.13
C ARG A 19 33.81 9.92 -12.81
N ARG A 20 34.93 9.93 -13.52
CA ARG A 20 36.06 8.98 -13.31
C ARG A 20 37.42 9.64 -13.35
N LYS A 21 37.63 10.77 -12.68
CA LYS A 21 39.01 11.33 -12.59
C LYS A 21 39.31 12.14 -11.31
N PHE A 22 38.79 11.71 -10.15
CA PHE A 22 39.07 12.42 -8.88
C PHE A 22 39.65 11.53 -7.77
N ILE A 23 40.12 10.32 -8.09
CA ILE A 23 40.79 9.46 -7.11
C ILE A 23 42.09 8.92 -7.75
N LYS A 24 43.08 9.80 -7.94
CA LYS A 24 44.51 9.43 -8.13
C LYS A 24 45.30 10.72 -8.20
N ASP A 25 45.66 11.28 -7.09
CA ASP A 25 46.78 12.19 -6.89
C ASP A 25 46.67 12.86 -5.53
N THR A 26 46.90 12.10 -4.47
CA THR A 26 47.35 12.66 -3.19
C THR A 26 48.06 11.56 -2.38
N SER A 27 49.32 11.34 -2.73
CA SER A 27 50.26 10.69 -1.84
C SER A 27 51.51 11.58 -1.77
N PHE A 28 51.98 11.79 -0.58
CA PHE A 28 53.23 12.48 -0.17
C PHE A 28 53.16 14.00 0.09
N LEU A 29 53.09 14.37 1.36
CA LEU A 29 54.21 15.00 2.07
C LEU A 29 53.83 15.18 3.58
N ILE A 30 54.60 14.53 4.45
CA ILE A 30 54.57 14.72 5.89
C ILE A 30 55.39 15.97 6.20
N GLY A 31 54.74 16.95 6.79
CA GLY A 31 55.41 18.14 7.34
C GLY A 31 54.49 18.76 8.40
N GLY A 32 54.89 18.60 9.69
CA GLY A 32 54.08 19.07 10.79
C GLY A 32 53.96 20.58 10.89
N LEU A 33 52.75 21.03 11.06
CA LEU A 33 52.40 22.33 11.64
C LEU A 33 51.02 22.20 12.28
N SER A 34 50.97 22.33 13.59
CA SER A 34 49.77 22.37 14.40
C SER A 34 48.95 23.64 14.07
N LEU A 35 47.83 23.49 13.39
CA LEU A 35 46.80 24.52 13.25
C LEU A 35 45.54 24.12 14.01
N PRO A 36 44.83 25.09 14.66
CA PRO A 36 43.69 24.78 15.47
C PRO A 36 42.57 24.18 14.65
N PHE A 37 42.01 23.09 15.14
CA PHE A 37 40.83 22.37 14.60
C PHE A 37 39.63 23.31 14.70
N VAL A 38 39.36 24.07 13.63
CA VAL A 38 38.07 24.74 13.44
C VAL A 38 37.09 23.65 13.14
N GLY A 39 36.24 23.32 14.12
CA GLY A 39 35.19 22.35 13.96
C GLY A 39 34.27 22.73 12.79
N SER A 40 34.44 22.02 11.70
CA SER A 40 33.45 22.02 10.61
C SER A 40 32.19 21.36 11.18
N SER A 41 31.25 22.19 11.65
CA SER A 41 29.89 21.79 11.89
C SER A 41 29.35 21.25 10.54
N PHE A 42 29.33 19.93 10.42
CA PHE A 42 28.51 19.28 9.40
C PHE A 42 27.06 19.72 9.71
N LEU A 43 26.59 20.72 9.00
CA LEU A 43 25.18 20.96 8.85
C LEU A 43 24.62 19.69 8.22
N SER A 44 24.18 18.74 9.06
CA SER A 44 23.23 17.72 8.65
C SER A 44 22.02 18.48 8.15
N GLY A 45 21.97 18.73 6.85
CA GLY A 45 20.74 19.15 6.21
C GLY A 45 19.71 18.11 6.56
N CYS A 46 18.75 18.43 7.43
CA CYS A 46 17.56 17.65 7.61
C CYS A 46 16.93 17.53 6.22
N SER A 47 17.13 16.41 5.55
CA SER A 47 16.31 16.08 4.40
C SER A 47 14.91 15.92 4.96
N ASN A 48 14.03 16.86 4.70
CA ASN A 48 12.59 16.80 5.00
C ASN A 48 11.98 15.68 4.15
N GLN A 49 12.37 14.44 4.43
CA GLN A 49 11.72 13.28 3.82
C GLN A 49 10.43 13.01 4.59
N PRO A 50 9.32 12.82 3.90
CA PRO A 50 8.07 12.50 4.56
C PRO A 50 8.22 11.21 5.39
N ALA A 51 7.65 11.21 6.60
CA ALA A 51 7.71 10.06 7.51
C ALA A 51 7.05 8.81 6.91
N PHE A 52 6.07 9.00 6.04
CA PHE A 52 5.40 7.95 5.25
C PHE A 52 4.91 8.51 3.91
N LYS A 53 4.51 7.63 2.99
CA LYS A 53 3.92 7.99 1.69
C LYS A 53 2.42 7.75 1.73
N ILE A 54 1.67 8.37 0.82
CA ILE A 54 0.22 8.24 0.75
C ILE A 54 -0.15 7.59 -0.59
N SER A 55 -0.98 6.55 -0.55
CA SER A 55 -1.61 5.91 -1.70
C SER A 55 -3.13 6.08 -1.67
N LEU A 56 -3.79 5.75 -2.76
CA LEU A 56 -5.25 5.69 -2.86
C LEU A 56 -5.69 4.24 -3.07
N ALA A 57 -6.51 3.73 -2.15
CA ALA A 57 -7.23 2.48 -2.34
C ALA A 57 -8.45 2.71 -3.24
N GLU A 58 -8.59 1.88 -4.25
CA GLU A 58 -9.65 1.97 -5.25
C GLU A 58 -11.05 1.86 -4.63
N TRP A 59 -11.15 1.16 -3.51
CA TRP A 59 -12.40 1.08 -2.75
C TRP A 59 -12.95 2.44 -2.33
N SER A 60 -12.12 3.46 -2.19
CA SER A 60 -12.56 4.84 -1.91
C SER A 60 -13.50 5.42 -2.97
N LEU A 61 -13.49 4.86 -4.19
CA LEU A 61 -14.35 5.24 -5.32
C LEU A 61 -15.36 4.15 -5.69
N HIS A 62 -15.70 3.25 -4.74
CA HIS A 62 -16.53 2.09 -4.99
C HIS A 62 -17.94 2.42 -5.51
N ARG A 63 -18.54 3.54 -5.10
CA ARG A 63 -19.85 3.98 -5.59
C ARG A 63 -19.78 4.46 -7.03
N ALA A 64 -18.78 5.28 -7.33
CA ALA A 64 -18.55 5.82 -8.67
C ALA A 64 -18.21 4.70 -9.68
N LEU A 65 -17.37 3.74 -9.29
CA LEU A 65 -17.02 2.58 -10.10
C LEU A 65 -18.21 1.65 -10.33
N ARG A 66 -18.99 1.34 -9.28
CA ARG A 66 -20.18 0.49 -9.39
C ARG A 66 -21.30 1.11 -10.22
N SER A 67 -21.49 2.43 -10.12
CA SER A 67 -22.45 3.17 -10.93
C SER A 67 -21.96 3.43 -12.34
N LYS A 68 -20.70 3.10 -12.66
CA LYS A 68 -20.04 3.37 -13.94
C LYS A 68 -19.98 4.88 -14.28
N SER A 69 -20.02 5.76 -13.27
CA SER A 69 -19.76 7.18 -13.48
C SER A 69 -18.28 7.48 -13.73
N ILE A 70 -17.39 6.56 -13.35
CA ILE A 70 -15.99 6.49 -13.77
C ILE A 70 -15.69 5.10 -14.34
N ASP A 71 -14.81 5.02 -15.34
CA ASP A 71 -14.28 3.76 -15.83
C ASP A 71 -13.13 3.29 -14.93
N HIS A 72 -13.02 1.98 -14.70
CA HIS A 72 -11.93 1.41 -13.88
C HIS A 72 -10.54 1.84 -14.40
N LEU A 73 -10.36 1.87 -15.73
CA LEU A 73 -9.07 2.30 -16.31
C LEU A 73 -8.74 3.76 -16.03
N ASP A 74 -9.72 4.61 -15.70
CA ASP A 74 -9.51 6.02 -15.36
C ASP A 74 -9.07 6.22 -13.90
N PHE A 75 -9.16 5.19 -13.04
CA PHE A 75 -8.76 5.27 -11.63
C PHE A 75 -7.32 5.78 -11.46
N ILE A 76 -6.38 5.29 -12.28
CA ILE A 76 -4.97 5.68 -12.22
C ILE A 76 -4.79 7.16 -12.54
N SER A 77 -5.41 7.63 -13.63
CA SER A 77 -5.33 9.03 -14.04
C SER A 77 -5.99 9.97 -13.03
N LEU A 78 -7.16 9.59 -12.49
CA LEU A 78 -7.85 10.34 -11.43
C LEU A 78 -7.01 10.43 -10.16
N THR A 79 -6.33 9.35 -9.76
CA THR A 79 -5.42 9.36 -8.60
C THR A 79 -4.37 10.45 -8.73
N LYS A 80 -3.81 10.63 -9.93
CA LYS A 80 -2.80 11.66 -10.19
C LYS A 80 -3.38 13.04 -10.36
N THR A 81 -4.37 13.17 -11.25
CA THR A 81 -4.84 14.49 -11.71
C THR A 81 -5.80 15.16 -10.73
N GLU A 82 -6.65 14.39 -10.07
CA GLU A 82 -7.63 14.90 -9.11
C GLU A 82 -7.07 14.94 -7.69
N PHE A 83 -6.45 13.85 -7.25
CA PHE A 83 -6.03 13.71 -5.83
C PHE A 83 -4.56 14.07 -5.60
N GLY A 84 -3.75 14.22 -6.67
CA GLY A 84 -2.32 14.57 -6.57
C GLY A 84 -1.52 13.50 -5.84
N LEU A 85 -1.90 12.22 -5.99
CA LEU A 85 -1.23 11.07 -5.40
C LEU A 85 -0.46 10.28 -6.47
N ASP A 86 0.58 9.56 -6.05
CA ASP A 86 1.52 8.88 -6.94
C ASP A 86 1.51 7.36 -6.77
N ALA A 87 0.50 6.80 -6.09
CA ALA A 87 0.40 5.36 -5.87
C ALA A 87 -1.05 4.91 -5.67
N VAL A 88 -1.35 3.69 -6.14
CA VAL A 88 -2.69 3.09 -6.13
C VAL A 88 -2.67 1.68 -5.54
N GLU A 89 -3.80 1.29 -4.96
CA GLU A 89 -4.11 -0.04 -4.45
C GLU A 89 -5.41 -0.51 -5.10
N TYR A 90 -5.33 -1.51 -5.97
CA TYR A 90 -6.47 -1.99 -6.74
C TYR A 90 -7.38 -2.91 -5.93
N VAL A 91 -8.65 -3.03 -6.36
CA VAL A 91 -9.60 -4.02 -5.85
C VAL A 91 -10.09 -4.90 -6.99
N ASN A 92 -9.89 -6.20 -6.89
CA ASN A 92 -10.18 -7.17 -7.94
C ASN A 92 -11.64 -7.13 -8.43
N SER A 93 -12.59 -6.74 -7.57
CA SER A 93 -14.01 -6.71 -7.90
C SER A 93 -14.36 -5.72 -9.02
N PHE A 94 -13.51 -4.73 -9.31
CA PHE A 94 -13.74 -3.75 -10.38
C PHE A 94 -13.22 -4.21 -11.75
N PHE A 95 -12.38 -5.26 -11.78
CA PHE A 95 -11.86 -5.86 -13.01
C PHE A 95 -11.77 -7.40 -12.92
N PHE A 96 -12.77 -8.01 -12.29
CA PHE A 96 -12.77 -9.41 -11.87
C PHE A 96 -12.58 -10.40 -13.03
N ASP A 97 -13.16 -10.11 -14.20
CA ASP A 97 -13.03 -10.91 -15.43
C ASP A 97 -11.75 -10.60 -16.23
N LYS A 98 -10.92 -9.68 -15.76
CA LYS A 98 -9.71 -9.19 -16.46
C LYS A 98 -8.40 -9.69 -15.88
N ALA A 99 -8.41 -10.52 -14.84
CA ALA A 99 -7.18 -11.01 -14.20
C ALA A 99 -6.17 -11.65 -15.17
N LYS A 100 -6.65 -12.26 -16.26
CA LYS A 100 -5.83 -12.90 -17.31
C LYS A 100 -5.89 -12.20 -18.66
N ASP A 101 -6.59 -11.07 -18.76
CA ASP A 101 -6.68 -10.28 -20.00
C ASP A 101 -5.42 -9.41 -20.14
N GLN A 102 -4.44 -9.92 -20.88
CA GLN A 102 -3.16 -9.25 -21.08
C GLN A 102 -3.28 -7.87 -21.73
N LYS A 103 -4.27 -7.67 -22.60
CA LYS A 103 -4.50 -6.37 -23.23
C LYS A 103 -4.99 -5.35 -22.19
N TYR A 104 -5.90 -5.78 -21.31
CA TYR A 104 -6.42 -4.93 -20.25
C TYR A 104 -5.35 -4.59 -19.22
N LEU A 105 -4.61 -5.59 -18.76
CA LEU A 105 -3.50 -5.38 -17.79
C LEU A 105 -2.40 -4.51 -18.39
N ASN A 106 -2.10 -4.65 -19.69
CA ASN A 106 -1.16 -3.77 -20.40
C ASN A 106 -1.65 -2.30 -20.40
N GLU A 107 -2.95 -2.07 -20.64
CA GLU A 107 -3.53 -0.74 -20.60
C GLU A 107 -3.38 -0.12 -19.20
N MET A 108 -3.69 -0.88 -18.13
CA MET A 108 -3.47 -0.44 -16.75
C MET A 108 -2.00 -0.06 -16.51
N LYS A 109 -1.07 -0.92 -16.92
CA LYS A 109 0.38 -0.69 -16.74
C LYS A 109 0.87 0.52 -17.53
N THR A 110 0.39 0.70 -18.75
CA THR A 110 0.72 1.85 -19.60
C THR A 110 0.26 3.14 -18.94
N ARG A 111 -0.99 3.21 -18.51
CA ARG A 111 -1.52 4.38 -17.79
C ARG A 111 -0.74 4.67 -16.50
N ALA A 112 -0.39 3.64 -15.73
CA ALA A 112 0.42 3.83 -14.53
C ALA A 112 1.78 4.47 -14.85
N ASN A 113 2.44 4.02 -15.90
CA ASN A 113 3.71 4.59 -16.37
C ASN A 113 3.56 6.02 -16.90
N ASP A 114 2.53 6.28 -17.73
CA ASP A 114 2.30 7.58 -18.35
C ASP A 114 2.00 8.68 -17.31
N TYR A 115 1.26 8.34 -16.26
CA TYR A 115 0.96 9.26 -15.16
C TYR A 115 2.00 9.23 -14.03
N GLY A 116 3.02 8.37 -14.08
CA GLY A 116 4.02 8.22 -13.04
C GLY A 116 3.41 7.73 -11.71
N VAL A 117 2.38 6.88 -11.77
CA VAL A 117 1.67 6.32 -10.62
C VAL A 117 2.15 4.88 -10.37
N LYS A 118 2.47 4.55 -9.13
CA LYS A 118 2.91 3.21 -8.72
C LYS A 118 1.72 2.32 -8.40
N SER A 119 1.70 1.12 -8.94
CA SER A 119 0.81 0.04 -8.51
C SER A 119 1.41 -0.64 -7.29
N LEU A 120 0.69 -0.72 -6.18
CA LEU A 120 1.22 -1.26 -4.92
C LEU A 120 0.73 -2.68 -4.62
N LEU A 121 -0.55 -2.90 -4.73
CA LEU A 121 -1.17 -4.19 -4.43
C LEU A 121 -2.52 -4.37 -5.14
N ILE A 122 -3.01 -5.61 -5.16
CA ILE A 122 -4.39 -5.94 -5.54
C ILE A 122 -5.08 -6.54 -4.31
N MET A 123 -6.18 -5.93 -3.87
CA MET A 123 -7.08 -6.48 -2.87
C MET A 123 -7.97 -7.53 -3.52
N CYS A 124 -7.93 -8.77 -3.02
CA CYS A 124 -8.64 -9.92 -3.57
C CYS A 124 -9.82 -10.28 -2.69
N ASP A 125 -11.02 -10.08 -3.22
CA ASP A 125 -12.28 -10.47 -2.60
C ASP A 125 -12.99 -11.53 -3.46
N ASN A 126 -13.92 -12.27 -2.85
CA ASN A 126 -14.78 -13.27 -3.50
C ASN A 126 -14.06 -14.46 -4.16
N GLU A 127 -12.86 -14.80 -3.71
CA GLU A 127 -12.08 -15.94 -4.21
C GLU A 127 -12.21 -17.20 -3.32
N GLY A 128 -13.17 -17.22 -2.39
CA GLY A 128 -13.41 -18.29 -1.43
C GLY A 128 -12.69 -18.04 -0.08
N ASN A 129 -12.84 -19.00 0.83
CA ASN A 129 -12.28 -18.92 2.18
C ASN A 129 -10.96 -19.70 2.26
N LEU A 130 -9.87 -19.01 2.52
CA LEU A 130 -8.55 -19.63 2.68
C LEU A 130 -8.45 -20.53 3.93
N GLY A 131 -9.39 -20.43 4.86
CA GLY A 131 -9.55 -21.31 6.01
C GLY A 131 -10.82 -22.17 5.94
N ASP A 132 -11.34 -22.52 4.75
CA ASP A 132 -12.51 -23.37 4.61
C ASP A 132 -12.26 -24.75 5.27
N PRO A 133 -13.20 -25.27 6.09
CA PRO A 133 -13.04 -26.59 6.71
C PRO A 133 -12.99 -27.73 5.68
N ASP A 134 -13.68 -27.59 4.55
CA ASP A 134 -13.54 -28.52 3.42
C ASP A 134 -12.22 -28.29 2.71
N SER A 135 -11.34 -29.31 2.71
CA SER A 135 -10.01 -29.22 2.11
C SER A 135 -10.03 -28.94 0.61
N ASN A 136 -11.05 -29.42 -0.13
CA ASN A 136 -11.18 -29.16 -1.56
C ASN A 136 -11.54 -27.71 -1.82
N LYS A 137 -12.49 -27.16 -1.06
CA LYS A 137 -12.87 -25.74 -1.15
C LYS A 137 -11.73 -24.83 -0.73
N ARG A 138 -10.99 -25.19 0.33
CA ARG A 138 -9.80 -24.47 0.78
C ARG A 138 -8.73 -24.43 -0.30
N ASN A 139 -8.42 -25.59 -0.94
CA ASN A 139 -7.47 -25.65 -2.04
C ASN A 139 -7.95 -24.86 -3.26
N GLN A 140 -9.23 -24.97 -3.63
CA GLN A 140 -9.80 -24.20 -4.71
C GLN A 140 -9.70 -22.69 -4.44
N SER A 141 -9.93 -22.25 -3.20
CA SER A 141 -9.72 -20.84 -2.81
C SER A 141 -8.27 -20.40 -3.03
N VAL A 142 -7.29 -21.23 -2.64
CA VAL A 142 -5.87 -20.96 -2.91
C VAL A 142 -5.62 -20.78 -4.42
N GLU A 143 -6.09 -21.71 -5.24
CA GLU A 143 -5.91 -21.67 -6.70
C GLU A 143 -6.61 -20.46 -7.35
N ASN A 144 -7.77 -20.07 -6.84
CA ASN A 144 -8.49 -18.89 -7.32
C ASN A 144 -7.67 -17.59 -7.17
N HIS A 145 -6.78 -17.50 -6.17
CA HIS A 145 -5.91 -16.35 -5.97
C HIS A 145 -4.68 -16.33 -6.89
N TYR A 146 -4.31 -17.44 -7.53
CA TYR A 146 -3.11 -17.50 -8.37
C TYR A 146 -3.13 -16.46 -9.51
N LYS A 147 -4.27 -16.33 -10.20
CA LYS A 147 -4.44 -15.34 -11.27
C LYS A 147 -4.19 -13.90 -10.79
N TRP A 148 -4.49 -13.60 -9.52
CA TRP A 148 -4.28 -12.27 -8.95
C TRP A 148 -2.83 -12.03 -8.56
N ALA A 149 -2.13 -13.07 -8.09
CA ALA A 149 -0.70 -13.00 -7.87
C ALA A 149 0.07 -12.79 -9.19
N GLU A 150 -0.34 -13.46 -10.26
CA GLU A 150 0.20 -13.28 -11.61
C GLU A 150 -0.08 -11.86 -12.15
N ALA A 151 -1.33 -11.37 -12.00
CA ALA A 151 -1.69 -10.00 -12.38
C ALA A 151 -0.94 -8.95 -11.56
N ALA A 152 -0.79 -9.14 -10.26
CA ALA A 152 -0.01 -8.27 -9.39
C ALA A 152 1.46 -8.21 -9.82
N LYS A 153 2.06 -9.36 -10.14
CA LYS A 153 3.42 -9.43 -10.68
C LYS A 153 3.55 -8.66 -12.00
N PHE A 154 2.58 -8.82 -12.90
CA PHE A 154 2.58 -8.13 -14.18
C PHE A 154 2.47 -6.60 -14.03
N LEU A 155 1.64 -6.14 -13.08
CA LEU A 155 1.42 -4.72 -12.78
C LEU A 155 2.50 -4.09 -11.88
N ASP A 156 3.59 -4.81 -11.57
CA ASP A 156 4.67 -4.40 -10.68
C ASP A 156 4.22 -4.11 -9.23
N CYS A 157 3.10 -4.70 -8.82
CA CYS A 157 2.67 -4.68 -7.42
C CYS A 157 3.63 -5.49 -6.53
N HIS A 158 3.74 -5.10 -5.27
CA HIS A 158 4.55 -5.85 -4.30
C HIS A 158 3.76 -6.91 -3.53
N SER A 159 2.44 -6.87 -3.55
CA SER A 159 1.57 -7.74 -2.75
C SER A 159 0.24 -8.03 -3.43
N ILE A 160 -0.39 -9.12 -3.00
CA ILE A 160 -1.85 -9.28 -3.01
C ILE A 160 -2.36 -9.20 -1.56
N ARG A 161 -3.50 -8.53 -1.33
CA ARG A 161 -4.20 -8.57 -0.04
C ARG A 161 -5.33 -9.59 -0.13
N VAL A 162 -5.42 -10.44 0.87
CA VAL A 162 -6.39 -11.53 0.95
C VAL A 162 -7.12 -11.52 2.29
N ASN A 163 -8.24 -12.24 2.37
CA ASN A 163 -9.01 -12.43 3.59
C ASN A 163 -8.69 -13.80 4.21
N ALA A 164 -8.41 -13.85 5.52
CA ALA A 164 -8.16 -15.08 6.27
C ALA A 164 -9.46 -15.65 6.86
N ARG A 165 -10.50 -15.82 6.02
CA ARG A 165 -11.81 -16.33 6.46
C ARG A 165 -11.81 -17.83 6.61
N SER A 166 -12.54 -18.31 7.65
CA SER A 166 -12.90 -19.69 7.88
C SER A 166 -14.42 -19.79 8.11
N ASP A 167 -14.89 -20.84 8.76
CA ASP A 167 -16.28 -20.99 9.22
C ASP A 167 -16.40 -20.42 10.64
N ASP A 168 -17.23 -19.40 10.83
CA ASP A 168 -17.41 -18.69 12.10
C ASP A 168 -18.05 -19.56 13.21
N SER A 169 -18.54 -20.77 12.88
CA SER A 169 -19.05 -21.75 13.85
C SER A 169 -17.93 -22.57 14.50
N LEU A 170 -16.73 -22.58 13.92
CA LEU A 170 -15.61 -23.36 14.43
C LEU A 170 -14.90 -22.66 15.60
N PRO A 171 -14.24 -23.44 16.49
CA PRO A 171 -13.42 -22.87 17.55
C PRO A 171 -12.30 -21.97 17.04
N TYR A 172 -11.92 -20.99 17.85
CA TYR A 172 -10.84 -20.02 17.58
C TYR A 172 -9.56 -20.68 17.03
N GLN A 173 -9.10 -21.75 17.66
CA GLN A 173 -7.86 -22.44 17.28
C GLN A 173 -8.02 -23.19 15.95
N GLU A 174 -9.15 -23.78 15.71
CA GLU A 174 -9.42 -24.54 14.49
C GLU A 174 -9.47 -23.60 13.28
N GLN A 175 -10.15 -22.44 13.39
CA GLN A 175 -10.13 -21.41 12.35
C GLN A 175 -8.69 -20.93 12.06
N LEU A 176 -7.86 -20.78 13.10
CA LEU A 176 -6.46 -20.35 12.94
C LEU A 176 -5.64 -21.41 12.20
N ASP A 177 -5.83 -22.68 12.51
CA ASP A 177 -5.08 -23.79 11.91
C ASP A 177 -5.45 -23.95 10.42
N LEU A 178 -6.74 -23.90 10.10
CA LEU A 178 -7.24 -23.97 8.73
C LEU A 178 -6.78 -22.77 7.89
N ALA A 179 -6.89 -21.56 8.43
CA ALA A 179 -6.42 -20.36 7.76
C ALA A 179 -4.90 -20.39 7.52
N ALA A 180 -4.12 -20.88 8.49
CA ALA A 180 -2.68 -21.04 8.33
C ALA A 180 -2.33 -22.03 7.21
N GLU A 181 -3.06 -23.16 7.09
CA GLU A 181 -2.83 -24.14 6.03
C GLU A 181 -3.04 -23.53 4.63
N GLY A 182 -4.20 -22.89 4.40
CA GLY A 182 -4.50 -22.31 3.09
C GLY A 182 -3.58 -21.13 2.75
N LEU A 183 -3.33 -20.24 3.71
CA LEU A 183 -2.43 -19.10 3.51
C LEU A 183 -0.99 -19.55 3.25
N THR A 184 -0.47 -20.58 3.93
CA THR A 184 0.88 -21.10 3.68
C THR A 184 1.03 -21.53 2.22
N LYS A 185 0.08 -22.31 1.69
CA LYS A 185 0.09 -22.72 0.26
C LYS A 185 0.10 -21.53 -0.69
N LEU A 186 -0.69 -20.50 -0.42
CA LEU A 186 -0.74 -19.29 -1.25
C LEU A 186 0.56 -18.48 -1.14
N VAL A 187 1.11 -18.35 0.06
CA VAL A 187 2.39 -17.65 0.31
C VAL A 187 3.53 -18.33 -0.45
N GLU A 188 3.59 -19.67 -0.45
CA GLU A 188 4.60 -20.42 -1.18
C GLU A 188 4.49 -20.19 -2.70
N PHE A 189 3.28 -20.20 -3.26
CA PHE A 189 3.06 -19.86 -4.67
C PHE A 189 3.52 -18.43 -4.99
N CYS A 190 3.09 -17.46 -4.19
CA CYS A 190 3.44 -16.05 -4.37
C CYS A 190 4.95 -15.79 -4.20
N ASN A 191 5.62 -16.54 -3.32
CA ASN A 191 7.06 -16.43 -3.09
C ASN A 191 7.87 -16.68 -4.37
N GLY A 192 7.47 -17.63 -5.21
CA GLY A 192 8.10 -17.90 -6.51
C GLY A 192 8.12 -16.70 -7.46
N MET A 193 7.21 -15.73 -7.25
CA MET A 193 7.09 -14.51 -8.05
C MET A 193 7.59 -13.25 -7.33
N ASN A 194 8.11 -13.36 -6.12
CA ASN A 194 8.45 -12.23 -5.24
C ASN A 194 7.26 -11.34 -4.86
N ILE A 195 6.05 -11.88 -4.82
CA ILE A 195 4.83 -11.22 -4.36
C ILE A 195 4.58 -11.58 -2.89
N ASN A 196 4.20 -10.61 -2.08
CA ASN A 196 3.78 -10.87 -0.71
C ASN A 196 2.28 -11.23 -0.69
N THR A 197 1.91 -12.13 0.22
CA THR A 197 0.52 -12.39 0.58
C THR A 197 0.26 -11.70 1.92
N ILE A 198 -0.56 -10.67 1.92
CA ILE A 198 -0.87 -9.90 3.12
C ILE A 198 -2.33 -10.03 3.50
N VAL A 199 -2.59 -10.11 4.79
CA VAL A 199 -3.94 -10.26 5.34
C VAL A 199 -4.39 -8.96 5.97
N GLU A 200 -5.59 -8.53 5.62
CA GLU A 200 -6.26 -7.42 6.28
C GLU A 200 -7.09 -7.91 7.46
N ASN A 201 -7.18 -7.12 8.52
CA ASN A 201 -8.23 -7.26 9.51
C ASN A 201 -9.57 -6.85 8.87
N HIS A 202 -10.39 -7.84 8.44
CA HIS A 202 -11.57 -7.60 7.60
C HIS A 202 -12.75 -8.51 7.99
N GLY A 203 -13.24 -8.33 9.21
CA GLY A 203 -14.37 -9.10 9.78
C GLY A 203 -13.99 -10.48 10.31
N GLY A 204 -14.85 -11.06 11.13
CA GLY A 204 -14.59 -12.32 11.81
C GLY A 204 -13.33 -12.27 12.69
N LEU A 205 -12.69 -13.40 12.89
CA LEU A 205 -11.47 -13.49 13.71
C LEU A 205 -10.29 -12.69 13.13
N SER A 206 -10.26 -12.37 11.84
CA SER A 206 -9.21 -11.49 11.31
C SER A 206 -9.26 -10.07 11.90
N SER A 207 -10.43 -9.62 12.38
CA SER A 207 -10.60 -8.37 13.13
C SER A 207 -10.11 -8.42 14.57
N ASN A 208 -9.69 -9.59 15.08
CA ASN A 208 -9.02 -9.73 16.35
C ASN A 208 -7.50 -9.69 16.13
N GLY A 209 -6.85 -8.59 16.54
CA GLY A 209 -5.42 -8.39 16.31
C GLY A 209 -4.53 -9.49 16.89
N ALA A 210 -4.89 -10.06 18.04
CA ALA A 210 -4.15 -11.15 18.63
C ALA A 210 -4.27 -12.44 17.81
N TRP A 211 -5.46 -12.73 17.26
CA TRP A 211 -5.67 -13.87 16.36
C TRP A 211 -4.85 -13.74 15.08
N LEU A 212 -4.96 -12.59 14.40
CA LEU A 212 -4.26 -12.37 13.13
C LEU A 212 -2.74 -12.33 13.33
N SER A 213 -2.26 -11.73 14.42
CA SER A 213 -0.84 -11.78 14.81
C SER A 213 -0.36 -13.22 15.06
N SER A 214 -1.19 -14.05 15.71
CA SER A 214 -0.88 -15.47 15.93
C SER A 214 -0.84 -16.26 14.62
N LEU A 215 -1.73 -15.92 13.67
CA LEU A 215 -1.73 -16.50 12.33
C LEU A 215 -0.42 -16.19 11.59
N MET A 216 0.04 -14.95 11.63
CA MET A 216 1.33 -14.56 11.01
C MET A 216 2.51 -15.30 11.64
N LYS A 217 2.54 -15.44 12.98
CA LYS A 217 3.56 -16.20 13.71
C LYS A 217 3.55 -17.68 13.33
N LYS A 218 2.35 -18.26 13.13
CA LYS A 218 2.20 -19.67 12.76
C LYS A 218 2.69 -19.94 11.33
N ILE A 219 2.38 -19.05 10.37
CA ILE A 219 2.86 -19.13 8.99
C ILE A 219 4.38 -18.92 8.93
N ASN A 220 4.91 -17.99 9.71
CA ASN A 220 6.35 -17.68 9.85
C ASN A 220 7.12 -17.64 8.52
N HIS A 221 6.61 -16.89 7.56
CA HIS A 221 7.23 -16.76 6.24
C HIS A 221 7.49 -15.30 5.89
N PRO A 222 8.65 -14.91 5.30
CA PRO A 222 9.00 -13.51 5.03
C PRO A 222 8.06 -12.82 4.04
N ARG A 223 7.35 -13.58 3.19
CA ARG A 223 6.36 -13.05 2.24
C ARG A 223 4.95 -12.98 2.81
N ALA A 224 4.68 -13.59 3.96
CA ALA A 224 3.45 -13.38 4.70
C ALA A 224 3.51 -12.04 5.44
N GLY A 225 2.38 -11.36 5.56
CA GLY A 225 2.30 -10.11 6.29
C GLY A 225 0.88 -9.64 6.51
N THR A 226 0.74 -8.45 7.05
CA THR A 226 -0.55 -7.82 7.31
C THR A 226 -0.71 -6.51 6.53
N LEU A 227 -1.96 -6.12 6.33
CA LEU A 227 -2.41 -4.79 5.97
C LEU A 227 -3.32 -4.32 7.12
N PRO A 228 -2.77 -3.68 8.19
CA PRO A 228 -3.60 -3.14 9.25
C PRO A 228 -4.52 -2.05 8.73
N ASP A 229 -5.84 -2.29 8.85
CA ASP A 229 -6.89 -1.31 8.55
C ASP A 229 -7.33 -0.62 9.85
N PHE A 230 -7.55 0.69 9.80
CA PHE A 230 -7.85 1.50 10.99
C PHE A 230 -9.30 1.34 11.50
N GLY A 231 -10.21 0.79 10.69
CA GLY A 231 -11.63 0.71 10.98
C GLY A 231 -12.19 -0.69 11.19
N ASN A 232 -11.61 -1.71 10.54
CA ASN A 232 -12.17 -3.06 10.45
C ASN A 232 -11.89 -3.93 11.69
N PHE A 233 -12.42 -3.50 12.84
CA PHE A 233 -12.24 -4.21 14.12
C PHE A 233 -13.52 -4.82 14.70
N LEU A 234 -14.59 -4.92 13.91
CA LEU A 234 -15.80 -5.67 14.28
C LEU A 234 -15.56 -7.16 14.03
N ILE A 235 -15.54 -7.96 15.09
CA ILE A 235 -15.38 -9.42 15.00
C ILE A 235 -16.71 -10.04 14.58
N LYS A 236 -17.78 -9.80 15.37
CA LYS A 236 -19.11 -10.35 15.09
C LYS A 236 -20.16 -9.63 15.94
N ASN A 237 -21.34 -9.40 15.40
CA ASN A 237 -22.40 -8.67 16.08
C ASN A 237 -21.90 -7.29 16.59
N GLU A 238 -21.87 -7.07 17.90
CA GLU A 238 -21.37 -5.86 18.56
C GLU A 238 -20.01 -6.07 19.25
N ASP A 239 -19.34 -7.18 18.98
CA ASP A 239 -18.02 -7.51 19.54
C ASP A 239 -16.92 -6.78 18.76
N TRP A 240 -16.46 -5.67 19.32
CA TRP A 240 -15.41 -4.84 18.74
C TRP A 240 -14.09 -5.07 19.45
N TYR A 241 -13.05 -5.38 18.67
CA TYR A 241 -11.69 -5.37 19.17
C TYR A 241 -11.16 -3.93 19.28
N ASP A 242 -10.33 -3.64 20.29
CA ASP A 242 -9.69 -2.33 20.40
C ASP A 242 -8.78 -2.09 19.18
N ARG A 243 -9.13 -1.11 18.35
CA ARG A 243 -8.45 -0.81 17.10
C ARG A 243 -6.98 -0.40 17.28
N TYR A 244 -6.67 0.34 18.34
CA TYR A 244 -5.30 0.80 18.61
C TYR A 244 -4.42 -0.36 19.08
N LYS A 245 -4.96 -1.21 19.94
CA LYS A 245 -4.33 -2.46 20.34
C LYS A 245 -4.12 -3.37 19.14
N GLY A 246 -5.17 -3.54 18.31
CA GLY A 246 -5.11 -4.40 17.13
C GLY A 246 -4.08 -3.94 16.12
N VAL A 247 -4.07 -2.66 15.74
CA VAL A 247 -3.03 -2.14 14.84
C VAL A 247 -1.64 -2.34 15.43
N LYS A 248 -1.43 -2.05 16.74
CA LYS A 248 -0.14 -2.27 17.40
C LYS A 248 0.32 -3.73 17.32
N GLU A 249 -0.59 -4.70 17.45
CA GLU A 249 -0.29 -6.13 17.35
C GLU A 249 0.04 -6.58 15.91
N LEU A 250 -0.54 -5.90 14.90
CA LEU A 250 -0.37 -6.23 13.49
C LEU A 250 0.86 -5.55 12.85
N MET A 251 1.27 -4.38 13.34
CA MET A 251 2.38 -3.61 12.77
C MET A 251 3.70 -4.38 12.63
N PRO A 252 4.11 -5.31 13.51
CA PRO A 252 5.32 -6.10 13.31
C PRO A 252 5.34 -6.94 12.02
N PHE A 253 4.18 -7.18 11.40
CA PHE A 253 4.02 -7.95 10.18
C PHE A 253 3.57 -7.08 8.99
N ALA A 254 3.37 -5.77 9.20
CA ALA A 254 2.77 -4.88 8.21
C ALA A 254 3.67 -4.70 6.98
N LYS A 255 3.06 -4.84 5.80
CA LYS A 255 3.69 -4.55 4.49
C LYS A 255 2.94 -3.45 3.73
N ALA A 256 1.75 -3.10 4.18
CA ALA A 256 0.93 -1.97 3.79
C ALA A 256 0.09 -1.55 4.98
N VAL A 257 -0.58 -0.39 4.93
CA VAL A 257 -1.46 0.12 5.98
C VAL A 257 -2.66 0.79 5.30
N SER A 258 -3.89 0.48 5.75
CA SER A 258 -5.11 1.12 5.27
C SER A 258 -5.62 2.17 6.27
N ALA A 259 -5.63 3.42 5.84
CA ALA A 259 -6.20 4.55 6.56
C ALA A 259 -7.71 4.67 6.27
N LYS A 260 -8.49 3.70 6.75
CA LYS A 260 -9.94 3.73 6.62
C LYS A 260 -10.53 4.94 7.33
N SER A 261 -11.39 5.67 6.64
CA SER A 261 -12.05 6.87 7.13
C SER A 261 -13.53 6.90 6.74
N HIS A 262 -14.34 7.56 7.56
CA HIS A 262 -15.78 7.63 7.34
C HIS A 262 -16.32 9.06 7.49
N GLU A 263 -16.03 9.71 8.61
CA GLU A 263 -16.65 10.96 9.00
C GLU A 263 -15.61 11.94 9.54
N PHE A 264 -15.84 13.23 9.29
CA PHE A 264 -14.92 14.29 9.72
C PHE A 264 -15.64 15.36 10.50
N ASP A 265 -14.97 15.89 11.53
CA ASP A 265 -15.43 17.06 12.28
C ASP A 265 -15.14 18.37 11.52
N ALA A 266 -15.59 19.50 12.06
CA ALA A 266 -15.38 20.83 11.46
C ALA A 266 -13.89 21.23 11.35
N ASN A 267 -13.00 20.56 12.08
CA ASN A 267 -11.54 20.77 12.04
C ASN A 267 -10.83 19.83 11.04
N GLY A 268 -11.58 18.94 10.40
CA GLY A 268 -11.07 17.94 9.46
C GLY A 268 -10.40 16.74 10.14
N ASN A 269 -10.72 16.44 11.39
CA ASN A 269 -10.29 15.22 12.06
C ASN A 269 -11.30 14.11 11.81
N GLU A 270 -10.84 12.89 11.58
CA GLU A 270 -11.69 11.71 11.51
C GLU A 270 -12.29 11.42 12.91
N VAL A 271 -13.62 11.17 12.98
CA VAL A 271 -14.33 11.12 14.28
C VAL A 271 -14.44 9.70 14.86
N ARG A 272 -14.32 8.65 14.03
CA ARG A 272 -14.40 7.25 14.51
C ARG A 272 -13.03 6.73 14.97
N THR A 273 -11.95 7.29 14.41
CA THR A 273 -10.58 6.90 14.71
C THR A 273 -9.74 8.15 14.96
N ASP A 274 -9.08 8.24 16.11
CA ASP A 274 -8.07 9.26 16.35
C ASP A 274 -6.83 8.95 15.49
N TYR A 275 -6.70 9.65 14.37
CA TYR A 275 -5.62 9.45 13.39
C TYR A 275 -4.25 9.84 13.94
N TYR A 276 -4.17 10.81 14.86
CA TYR A 276 -2.89 11.17 15.46
C TYR A 276 -2.37 10.03 16.34
N LYS A 277 -3.24 9.47 17.19
CA LYS A 277 -2.91 8.31 18.02
C LYS A 277 -2.60 7.09 17.16
N MET A 278 -3.39 6.85 16.10
CA MET A 278 -3.21 5.70 15.21
C MET A 278 -1.89 5.79 14.43
N MET A 279 -1.62 6.92 13.80
CA MET A 279 -0.38 7.12 13.05
C MET A 279 0.86 7.12 13.95
N LYS A 280 0.74 7.57 15.21
CA LYS A 280 1.83 7.41 16.17
C LYS A 280 2.19 5.93 16.39
N ILE A 281 1.19 5.03 16.50
CA ILE A 281 1.42 3.59 16.61
C ILE A 281 2.13 3.04 15.37
N VAL A 282 1.69 3.47 14.17
CA VAL A 282 2.28 3.06 12.89
C VAL A 282 3.75 3.49 12.80
N LEU A 283 4.04 4.75 13.12
CA LEU A 283 5.38 5.32 13.04
C LEU A 283 6.32 4.79 14.14
N ASP A 284 5.84 4.62 15.37
CA ASP A 284 6.60 4.02 16.47
C ASP A 284 7.05 2.57 16.15
N ALA A 285 6.31 1.88 15.29
CA ALA A 285 6.70 0.56 14.78
C ALA A 285 7.80 0.61 13.69
N GLY A 286 8.26 1.80 13.30
CA GLY A 286 9.28 2.00 12.26
C GLY A 286 8.74 1.92 10.83
N TYR A 287 7.42 1.96 10.63
CA TYR A 287 6.82 1.91 9.30
C TYR A 287 6.99 3.25 8.57
N ASN A 288 7.55 3.20 7.36
CA ASN A 288 7.79 4.34 6.48
C ASN A 288 7.29 4.11 5.04
N GLY A 289 6.44 3.10 4.87
CA GLY A 289 5.85 2.71 3.60
C GLY A 289 4.69 3.60 3.16
N TYR A 290 3.79 3.02 2.36
CA TYR A 290 2.57 3.69 1.94
C TYR A 290 1.43 3.46 2.93
N VAL A 291 0.67 4.54 3.19
CA VAL A 291 -0.58 4.53 3.95
C VAL A 291 -1.69 4.82 2.95
N GLY A 292 -2.52 3.81 2.69
CA GLY A 292 -3.58 3.86 1.69
C GLY A 292 -4.82 4.58 2.21
N ILE A 293 -5.27 5.60 1.50
CA ILE A 293 -6.57 6.23 1.78
C ILE A 293 -7.67 5.25 1.40
N GLU A 294 -8.55 4.93 2.35
CA GLU A 294 -9.74 4.12 2.10
C GLU A 294 -10.97 4.78 2.74
N TYR A 295 -11.65 5.62 1.95
CA TYR A 295 -12.85 6.34 2.40
C TYR A 295 -14.11 5.51 2.15
N GLU A 296 -14.88 5.28 3.22
CA GLU A 296 -16.18 4.57 3.18
C GLU A 296 -17.35 5.37 3.78
N GLY A 297 -17.13 6.65 4.02
CA GLY A 297 -18.18 7.52 4.57
C GLY A 297 -19.31 7.80 3.58
N ASN A 298 -20.45 8.23 4.12
CA ASN A 298 -21.64 8.56 3.33
C ASN A 298 -22.13 10.01 3.50
N ARG A 299 -21.48 10.79 4.38
CA ARG A 299 -21.82 12.21 4.60
C ARG A 299 -21.18 13.15 3.57
N HIS A 300 -20.07 12.74 3.00
CA HIS A 300 -19.37 13.46 1.95
C HIS A 300 -19.41 12.66 0.64
N SER A 301 -19.18 13.33 -0.47
CA SER A 301 -18.87 12.62 -1.71
C SER A 301 -17.58 11.80 -1.53
N GLU A 302 -17.38 10.78 -2.39
CA GLU A 302 -16.11 10.01 -2.37
C GLU A 302 -14.91 10.92 -2.59
N TYR A 303 -15.02 11.89 -3.50
CA TYR A 303 -13.97 12.86 -3.79
C TYR A 303 -13.63 13.72 -2.57
N ASP A 304 -14.65 14.30 -1.91
CA ASP A 304 -14.43 15.11 -0.71
C ASP A 304 -13.84 14.29 0.43
N GLY A 305 -14.33 13.06 0.63
CA GLY A 305 -13.82 12.16 1.66
C GLY A 305 -12.35 11.78 1.44
N ILE A 306 -11.95 11.50 0.19
CA ILE A 306 -10.56 11.26 -0.18
C ILE A 306 -9.70 12.50 0.10
N HIS A 307 -10.16 13.69 -0.30
CA HIS A 307 -9.44 14.94 -0.04
C HIS A 307 -9.29 15.22 1.47
N LEU A 308 -10.33 15.01 2.27
CA LEU A 308 -10.28 15.19 3.72
C LEU A 308 -9.29 14.22 4.37
N THR A 309 -9.32 12.96 3.99
CA THR A 309 -8.37 11.94 4.48
C THR A 309 -6.94 12.29 4.09
N SER A 310 -6.72 12.66 2.82
CA SER A 310 -5.41 13.08 2.31
C SER A 310 -4.88 14.29 3.07
N LYS A 311 -5.72 15.30 3.31
CA LYS A 311 -5.35 16.51 4.06
C LYS A 311 -4.95 16.18 5.51
N LEU A 312 -5.69 15.29 6.18
CA LEU A 312 -5.39 14.85 7.54
C LEU A 312 -4.07 14.10 7.59
N LEU A 313 -3.85 13.14 6.69
CA LEU A 313 -2.58 12.40 6.61
C LEU A 313 -1.39 13.32 6.29
N LYS A 314 -1.53 14.26 5.36
CA LYS A 314 -0.48 15.26 5.04
C LYS A 314 -0.16 16.13 6.26
N LYS A 315 -1.18 16.56 7.04
CA LYS A 315 -0.98 17.33 8.27
C LYS A 315 -0.17 16.55 9.31
N ILE A 316 -0.49 15.26 9.48
CA ILE A 316 0.25 14.38 10.41
C ILE A 316 1.68 14.15 9.92
N ASN A 317 1.86 13.95 8.62
CA ASN A 317 3.18 13.73 8.02
C ASN A 317 4.11 14.92 8.27
N ASN A 318 3.62 16.16 8.05
CA ASN A 318 4.39 17.38 8.27
C ASN A 318 4.78 17.61 9.74
N GLN A 319 4.10 16.97 10.69
CA GLN A 319 4.44 17.04 12.14
C GLN A 319 5.52 16.02 12.53
N ASN A 320 5.79 15.03 11.68
CA ASN A 320 6.69 13.91 11.97
C ASN A 320 7.90 13.83 10.99
N SER A 321 8.03 14.81 10.09
CA SER A 321 9.13 14.94 9.11
C SER A 321 10.30 15.71 9.65
#